data_41fed139ff15209d8f4660ef6dad1287
#
_entry.id   41fed139ff15209d8f4660ef6dad1287
#
_cell.length_a   1.000
_cell.length_b   1.000
_cell.length_c   1.000
_cell.angle_alpha   90.00
_cell.angle_beta   90.00
_cell.angle_gamma   90.00
#
_symmetry.space_group_name_H-M   'P 1'
#
loop_
_entity.id
_entity.type
_entity.pdbx_description
1 polymer ?
#
loop_
_entity_poly.entity_id
_entity_poly.type
_entity_poly.pdbx_seq_one_letter_code
_entity_poly.pdbx_strand_id
1 'polypeptide(L)'
;MSANLSATLYLISGVLFILALRGLSSPETSRQGNLFGIIGMVIAITVTFLSVDNFSSGFIYVLIFLVIGGSIGAFIAYKIPMTAMPELVAGFHSLVGLAAVFVAISAFINPEAFGLGTPGNIKLASLIEMAIGAAVGAITFSGSVIAFLKLQGIMSGSPITFKGQHPLNALILISIVILTFYLCLNQ
;
A
#
# COMPACT_ATOMS: atom_id res chain seq x y z
N MET A 1 -9.91 -20.56 -9.13
CA MET A 1 -10.32 -20.88 -7.73
C MET A 1 -11.75 -20.36 -7.50
N SER A 2 -12.58 -20.95 -6.59
CA SER A 2 -13.93 -20.39 -6.37
C SER A 2 -13.85 -19.04 -5.64
N ALA A 3 -14.71 -18.07 -6.01
CA ALA A 3 -14.73 -16.74 -5.43
C ALA A 3 -14.88 -16.74 -3.89
N ASN A 4 -15.72 -17.63 -3.37
CA ASN A 4 -15.94 -17.77 -1.93
C ASN A 4 -14.68 -18.26 -1.19
N LEU A 5 -13.92 -19.19 -1.78
CA LEU A 5 -12.67 -19.69 -1.20
C LEU A 5 -11.60 -18.61 -1.21
N SER A 6 -11.46 -17.86 -2.30
CA SER A 6 -10.53 -16.72 -2.38
C SER A 6 -10.85 -15.66 -1.33
N ALA A 7 -12.13 -15.28 -1.20
CA ALA A 7 -12.56 -14.29 -0.20
C ALA A 7 -12.27 -14.77 1.23
N THR A 8 -12.51 -16.04 1.53
CA THR A 8 -12.23 -16.62 2.86
C THR A 8 -10.74 -16.61 3.17
N LEU A 9 -9.90 -16.98 2.21
CA LEU A 9 -8.46 -16.99 2.40
C LEU A 9 -7.88 -15.57 2.55
N TYR A 10 -8.39 -14.59 1.80
CA TYR A 10 -8.02 -13.18 1.99
C TYR A 10 -8.48 -12.66 3.36
N LEU A 11 -9.66 -13.07 3.84
CA LEU A 11 -10.12 -12.72 5.19
C LEU A 11 -9.18 -13.29 6.25
N ILE A 12 -8.78 -14.55 6.12
CA ILE A 12 -7.80 -15.19 7.03
C ILE A 12 -6.47 -14.43 7.00
N SER A 13 -5.98 -14.09 5.81
CA SER A 13 -4.77 -13.29 5.65
C SER A 13 -4.89 -11.94 6.35
N GLY A 14 -6.02 -11.24 6.19
CA GLY A 14 -6.29 -9.96 6.85
C GLY A 14 -6.30 -10.07 8.38
N VAL A 15 -6.94 -11.12 8.93
CA VAL A 15 -6.92 -11.40 10.37
C VAL A 15 -5.50 -11.65 10.87
N LEU A 16 -4.69 -12.41 10.12
CA LEU A 16 -3.31 -12.67 10.46
C LEU A 16 -2.46 -11.37 10.45
N PHE A 17 -2.70 -10.44 9.54
CA PHE A 17 -2.03 -9.12 9.56
C PHE A 17 -2.43 -8.30 10.78
N ILE A 18 -3.70 -8.30 11.19
CA ILE A 18 -4.13 -7.64 12.43
C ILE A 18 -3.43 -8.24 13.65
N LEU A 19 -3.37 -9.57 13.72
CA LEU A 19 -2.66 -10.29 14.79
C LEU A 19 -1.15 -10.03 14.76
N ALA A 20 -0.56 -9.88 13.57
CA ALA A 20 0.84 -9.51 13.40
C ALA A 20 1.12 -8.13 14.02
N LEU A 21 0.31 -7.13 13.71
CA LEU A 21 0.46 -5.78 14.29
C LEU A 21 0.35 -5.81 15.82
N ARG A 22 -0.62 -6.55 16.35
CA ARG A 22 -0.77 -6.74 17.80
C ARG A 22 0.44 -7.45 18.40
N GLY A 23 0.94 -8.50 17.75
CA GLY A 23 2.12 -9.24 18.23
C GLY A 23 3.39 -8.41 18.21
N LEU A 24 3.56 -7.53 17.22
CA LEU A 24 4.73 -6.64 17.09
C LEU A 24 4.74 -5.47 18.09
N SER A 25 3.62 -5.23 18.79
CA SER A 25 3.53 -4.14 19.79
C SER A 25 4.29 -4.44 21.08
N SER A 26 4.72 -5.68 21.33
CA SER A 26 5.47 -6.09 22.53
C SER A 26 6.70 -6.93 22.13
N PRO A 27 7.87 -6.71 22.77
CA PRO A 27 9.07 -7.51 22.50
C PRO A 27 8.88 -9.01 22.75
N GLU A 28 8.06 -9.38 23.74
CA GLU A 28 7.79 -10.77 24.10
C GLU A 28 7.04 -11.55 23.04
N THR A 29 6.13 -10.86 22.33
CA THR A 29 5.28 -11.46 21.27
C THR A 29 5.73 -11.14 19.87
N SER A 30 6.79 -10.36 19.70
CA SER A 30 7.24 -9.85 18.39
C SER A 30 7.58 -10.96 17.37
N ARG A 31 8.20 -12.05 17.82
CA ARG A 31 8.50 -13.20 16.94
C ARG A 31 7.24 -13.87 16.44
N GLN A 32 6.22 -14.01 17.26
CA GLN A 32 4.94 -14.60 16.90
C GLN A 32 4.17 -13.66 15.97
N GLY A 33 4.19 -12.35 16.24
CA GLY A 33 3.61 -11.34 15.36
C GLY A 33 4.23 -11.36 13.97
N ASN A 34 5.57 -11.43 13.90
CA ASN A 34 6.27 -11.55 12.62
C ASN A 34 5.88 -12.82 11.84
N LEU A 35 5.74 -13.95 12.53
CA LEU A 35 5.29 -15.19 11.90
C LEU A 35 3.88 -15.08 11.33
N PHE A 36 2.96 -14.46 12.05
CA PHE A 36 1.60 -14.20 11.54
C PHE A 36 1.62 -13.31 10.29
N GLY A 37 2.47 -12.28 10.25
CA GLY A 37 2.64 -11.43 9.06
C GLY A 37 3.16 -12.22 7.86
N ILE A 38 4.18 -13.05 8.07
CA ILE A 38 4.74 -13.91 7.00
C ILE A 38 3.68 -14.88 6.46
N ILE A 39 2.98 -15.58 7.34
CA ILE A 39 1.93 -16.54 6.93
C ILE A 39 0.80 -15.81 6.19
N GLY A 40 0.33 -14.66 6.70
CA GLY A 40 -0.67 -13.85 6.04
C GLY A 40 -0.26 -13.42 4.64
N MET A 41 0.98 -12.97 4.46
CA MET A 41 1.51 -12.59 3.16
C MET A 41 1.63 -13.77 2.19
N VAL A 42 2.12 -14.92 2.66
CA VAL A 42 2.20 -16.14 1.84
C VAL A 42 0.82 -16.57 1.36
N ILE A 43 -0.18 -16.56 2.24
CA ILE A 43 -1.58 -16.86 1.86
C ILE A 43 -2.06 -15.87 0.80
N ALA A 44 -1.91 -14.56 1.03
CA ALA A 44 -2.37 -13.53 0.10
C ALA A 44 -1.74 -13.68 -1.30
N ILE A 45 -0.43 -13.84 -1.36
CA ILE A 45 0.30 -14.03 -2.62
C ILE A 45 -0.17 -15.31 -3.33
N THR A 46 -0.24 -16.42 -2.61
CA THR A 46 -0.66 -17.71 -3.18
C THR A 46 -2.08 -17.63 -3.75
N VAL A 47 -3.02 -17.05 -3.00
CA VAL A 47 -4.40 -16.86 -3.45
C VAL A 47 -4.45 -15.99 -4.70
N THR A 48 -3.69 -14.90 -4.73
CA THR A 48 -3.63 -14.01 -5.89
C THR A 48 -3.16 -14.77 -7.13
N PHE A 49 -2.06 -15.53 -7.03
CA PHE A 49 -1.54 -16.31 -8.15
C PHE A 49 -2.51 -17.40 -8.62
N LEU A 50 -3.20 -18.09 -7.68
CA LEU A 50 -4.18 -19.12 -8.01
C LEU A 50 -5.49 -18.56 -8.56
N SER A 51 -5.74 -17.26 -8.42
CA SER A 51 -6.93 -16.57 -8.93
C SER A 51 -6.73 -15.96 -10.32
N VAL A 52 -5.52 -15.96 -10.85
CA VAL A 52 -5.21 -15.52 -12.21
C VAL A 52 -5.54 -16.64 -13.20
N ASP A 53 -6.58 -16.46 -14.01
CA ASP A 53 -7.07 -17.47 -14.96
C ASP A 53 -6.18 -17.57 -16.22
N ASN A 54 -5.48 -16.49 -16.59
CA ASN A 54 -4.62 -16.46 -17.78
C ASN A 54 -3.26 -15.84 -17.45
N PHE A 55 -2.21 -16.63 -17.59
CA PHE A 55 -0.83 -16.16 -17.51
C PHE A 55 -0.48 -15.37 -18.78
N SER A 56 -0.83 -14.09 -18.82
CA SER A 56 -0.42 -13.19 -19.88
C SER A 56 1.09 -12.91 -19.83
N SER A 57 1.65 -12.36 -20.92
CA SER A 57 3.07 -11.93 -20.95
C SER A 57 3.45 -10.97 -19.81
N GLY A 58 2.49 -10.26 -19.22
CA GLY A 58 2.68 -9.41 -18.04
C GLY A 58 3.02 -10.18 -16.76
N PHE A 59 2.61 -11.44 -16.64
CA PHE A 59 2.85 -12.25 -15.45
C PHE A 59 4.34 -12.46 -15.17
N ILE A 60 5.16 -12.61 -16.20
CA ILE A 60 6.62 -12.75 -16.05
C ILE A 60 7.24 -11.51 -15.38
N TYR A 61 6.76 -10.32 -15.72
CA TYR A 61 7.24 -9.09 -15.07
C TYR A 61 6.87 -9.05 -13.59
N VAL A 62 5.67 -9.50 -13.22
CA VAL A 62 5.25 -9.61 -11.81
C VAL A 62 6.19 -10.53 -11.04
N LEU A 63 6.53 -11.70 -11.58
CA LEU A 63 7.48 -12.62 -10.94
C LEU A 63 8.87 -12.00 -10.81
N ILE A 64 9.38 -11.36 -11.86
CA ILE A 64 10.70 -10.70 -11.84
C ILE A 64 10.73 -9.64 -10.74
N PHE A 65 9.75 -8.73 -10.71
CA PHE A 65 9.72 -7.66 -9.71
C PHE A 65 9.49 -8.18 -8.28
N LEU A 66 8.73 -9.26 -8.12
CA LEU A 66 8.52 -9.91 -6.83
C LEU A 66 9.82 -10.52 -6.31
N VAL A 67 10.60 -11.21 -7.18
CA VAL A 67 11.90 -11.78 -6.81
C VAL A 67 12.91 -10.67 -6.50
N ILE A 68 12.98 -9.62 -7.33
CA ILE A 68 13.90 -8.50 -7.10
C ILE A 68 13.55 -7.78 -5.80
N GLY A 69 12.30 -7.34 -5.65
CA GLY A 69 11.84 -6.63 -4.46
C GLY A 69 11.93 -7.46 -3.18
N GLY A 70 11.54 -8.73 -3.26
CA GLY A 70 11.64 -9.68 -2.15
C GLY A 70 13.09 -9.94 -1.73
N SER A 71 14.00 -10.08 -2.68
CA SER A 71 15.44 -10.28 -2.40
C SER A 71 16.07 -9.05 -1.75
N ILE A 72 15.78 -7.86 -2.27
CA ILE A 72 16.25 -6.59 -1.69
C ILE A 72 15.68 -6.41 -0.28
N GLY A 73 14.36 -6.62 -0.11
CA GLY A 73 13.70 -6.50 1.18
C GLY A 73 14.24 -7.48 2.21
N ALA A 74 14.43 -8.75 1.85
CA ALA A 74 15.00 -9.77 2.71
C ALA A 74 16.45 -9.44 3.10
N PHE A 75 17.25 -8.98 2.15
CA PHE A 75 18.65 -8.59 2.41
C PHE A 75 18.72 -7.41 3.40
N ILE A 76 17.91 -6.39 3.21
CA ILE A 76 17.83 -5.23 4.12
C ILE A 76 17.36 -5.69 5.50
N ALA A 77 16.27 -6.45 5.57
CA ALA A 77 15.71 -6.94 6.82
C ALA A 77 16.69 -7.81 7.64
N TYR A 78 17.55 -8.59 6.95
CA TYR A 78 18.57 -9.40 7.61
C TYR A 78 19.73 -8.57 8.15
N LYS A 79 20.10 -7.48 7.48
CA LYS A 79 21.27 -6.66 7.85
C LYS A 79 20.98 -5.52 8.81
N ILE A 80 19.72 -5.07 8.89
CA ILE A 80 19.40 -3.88 9.67
C ILE A 80 19.48 -4.16 11.17
N PRO A 81 20.13 -3.29 11.97
CA PRO A 81 20.12 -3.41 13.42
C PRO A 81 18.73 -3.08 13.97
N MET A 82 18.37 -3.68 15.11
CA MET A 82 17.07 -3.47 15.76
C MET A 82 16.81 -2.00 16.12
N THR A 83 17.86 -1.23 16.36
CA THR A 83 17.77 0.22 16.66
C THR A 83 17.29 1.05 15.46
N ALA A 84 17.53 0.58 14.23
CA ALA A 84 17.14 1.25 12.99
C ALA A 84 15.80 0.71 12.40
N MET A 85 15.11 -0.16 13.12
CA MET A 85 13.80 -0.69 12.68
C MET A 85 12.74 0.39 12.40
N PRO A 86 12.60 1.47 13.22
CA PRO A 86 11.63 2.52 12.92
C PRO A 86 11.89 3.22 11.58
N GLU A 87 13.15 3.41 11.23
CA GLU A 87 13.58 4.00 9.96
C GLU A 87 13.21 3.09 8.78
N LEU A 88 13.51 1.78 8.92
CA LEU A 88 13.16 0.79 7.91
C LEU A 88 11.65 0.74 7.65
N VAL A 89 10.87 0.72 8.73
CA VAL A 89 9.40 0.72 8.63
C VAL A 89 8.91 1.96 7.91
N ALA A 90 9.43 3.14 8.25
CA ALA A 90 9.07 4.39 7.57
C ALA A 90 9.46 4.35 6.08
N GLY A 91 10.65 3.86 5.75
CA GLY A 91 11.12 3.71 4.38
C GLY A 91 10.23 2.77 3.56
N PHE A 92 9.92 1.60 4.07
CA PHE A 92 9.02 0.65 3.39
C PHE A 92 7.58 1.17 3.29
N HIS A 93 7.10 1.87 4.31
CA HIS A 93 5.77 2.46 4.29
C HIS A 93 5.63 3.52 3.19
N SER A 94 6.70 4.27 2.90
CA SER A 94 6.70 5.18 1.76
C SER A 94 6.53 4.44 0.43
N LEU A 95 7.23 3.31 0.23
CA LEU A 95 7.09 2.50 -0.98
C LEU A 95 5.69 1.89 -1.12
N VAL A 96 5.06 1.49 -0.01
CA VAL A 96 3.67 1.00 0.00
C VAL A 96 2.70 2.12 -0.42
N GLY A 97 2.90 3.34 0.08
CA GLY A 97 2.12 4.50 -0.35
C GLY A 97 2.24 4.77 -1.85
N LEU A 98 3.46 4.73 -2.37
CA LEU A 98 3.72 4.87 -3.81
C LEU A 98 3.07 3.76 -4.64
N ALA A 99 3.15 2.51 -4.17
CA ALA A 99 2.50 1.37 -4.81
C ALA A 99 0.97 1.57 -4.89
N ALA A 100 0.33 2.08 -3.84
CA ALA A 100 -1.11 2.38 -3.84
C ALA A 100 -1.49 3.41 -4.92
N VAL A 101 -0.66 4.45 -5.13
CA VAL A 101 -0.85 5.42 -6.22
C VAL A 101 -0.78 4.72 -7.59
N PHE A 102 0.22 3.88 -7.81
CA PHE A 102 0.37 3.17 -9.10
C PHE A 102 -0.75 2.17 -9.35
N VAL A 103 -1.24 1.49 -8.31
CA VAL A 103 -2.41 0.58 -8.43
C VAL A 103 -3.65 1.38 -8.83
N ALA A 104 -3.92 2.53 -8.21
CA ALA A 104 -5.04 3.37 -8.57
C ALA A 104 -4.95 3.89 -10.01
N ILE A 105 -3.77 4.33 -10.46
CA ILE A 105 -3.51 4.76 -11.84
C ILE A 105 -3.71 3.59 -12.80
N SER A 106 -3.18 2.41 -12.49
CA SER A 106 -3.31 1.22 -13.34
C SER A 106 -4.76 0.79 -13.49
N ALA A 107 -5.53 0.82 -12.40
CA ALA A 107 -6.95 0.50 -12.41
C ALA A 107 -7.78 1.51 -13.22
N PHE A 108 -7.40 2.78 -13.20
CA PHE A 108 -8.03 3.83 -13.98
C PHE A 108 -7.75 3.69 -15.49
N ILE A 109 -6.50 3.38 -15.86
CA ILE A 109 -6.10 3.24 -17.28
C ILE A 109 -6.65 1.95 -17.89
N ASN A 110 -6.74 0.86 -17.11
CA ASN A 110 -7.20 -0.44 -17.58
C ASN A 110 -8.28 -1.04 -16.66
N PRO A 111 -9.46 -0.43 -16.57
CA PRO A 111 -10.51 -0.83 -15.64
C PRO A 111 -11.06 -2.24 -15.92
N GLU A 112 -11.00 -2.70 -17.17
CA GLU A 112 -11.46 -4.04 -17.55
C GLU A 112 -10.65 -5.14 -16.87
N ALA A 113 -9.34 -4.97 -16.75
CA ALA A 113 -8.45 -5.92 -16.09
C ALA A 113 -8.77 -6.08 -14.60
N PHE A 114 -9.42 -5.07 -13.98
CA PHE A 114 -9.83 -5.08 -12.58
C PHE A 114 -11.33 -5.39 -12.39
N GLY A 115 -12.08 -5.62 -13.48
CA GLY A 115 -13.53 -5.85 -13.42
C GLY A 115 -14.34 -4.63 -12.98
N LEU A 116 -13.81 -3.41 -13.18
CA LEU A 116 -14.39 -2.16 -12.70
C LEU A 116 -15.30 -1.49 -13.73
N GLY A 117 -15.30 -1.95 -14.97
CA GLY A 117 -16.02 -1.38 -16.12
C GLY A 117 -15.14 -1.28 -17.33
N THR A 118 -15.52 -0.40 -18.27
CA THR A 118 -14.74 -0.07 -19.48
C THR A 118 -14.20 1.36 -19.38
N PRO A 119 -13.14 1.73 -20.13
CA PRO A 119 -12.70 3.12 -20.21
C PRO A 119 -13.85 4.06 -20.59
N GLY A 120 -14.09 5.10 -19.80
CA GLY A 120 -15.22 6.02 -19.98
C GLY A 120 -16.55 5.54 -19.40
N ASN A 121 -16.60 4.36 -18.78
CA ASN A 121 -17.79 3.83 -18.10
C ASN A 121 -17.39 2.97 -16.89
N ILE A 122 -16.68 3.59 -15.96
CA ILE A 122 -16.25 2.97 -14.72
C ILE A 122 -17.34 3.15 -13.68
N LYS A 123 -17.56 2.14 -12.82
CA LYS A 123 -18.51 2.22 -11.72
C LYS A 123 -18.17 3.38 -10.78
N LEU A 124 -19.15 4.20 -10.43
CA LEU A 124 -18.96 5.37 -9.55
C LEU A 124 -18.24 5.05 -8.24
N ALA A 125 -18.63 3.95 -7.59
CA ALA A 125 -17.97 3.51 -6.36
C ALA A 125 -16.47 3.27 -6.57
N SER A 126 -16.10 2.61 -7.67
CA SER A 126 -14.71 2.32 -8.00
C SER A 126 -13.90 3.58 -8.33
N LEU A 127 -14.52 4.58 -8.98
CA LEU A 127 -13.88 5.89 -9.21
C LEU A 127 -13.54 6.60 -7.89
N ILE A 128 -14.49 6.59 -6.94
CA ILE A 128 -14.29 7.17 -5.62
C ILE A 128 -13.19 6.42 -4.86
N GLU A 129 -13.21 5.09 -4.88
CA GLU A 129 -12.21 4.24 -4.24
C GLU A 129 -10.81 4.48 -4.80
N MET A 130 -10.67 4.55 -6.13
CA MET A 130 -9.39 4.86 -6.78
C MET A 130 -8.88 6.26 -6.44
N ALA A 131 -9.75 7.27 -6.44
CA ALA A 131 -9.37 8.63 -6.10
C ALA A 131 -8.90 8.75 -4.64
N ILE A 132 -9.63 8.12 -3.71
CA ILE A 132 -9.24 8.05 -2.29
C ILE A 132 -7.94 7.26 -2.15
N GLY A 133 -7.82 6.12 -2.82
CA GLY A 133 -6.61 5.28 -2.80
C GLY A 133 -5.38 6.05 -3.28
N ALA A 134 -5.49 6.80 -4.38
CA ALA A 134 -4.40 7.64 -4.89
C ALA A 134 -4.04 8.77 -3.91
N ALA A 135 -5.03 9.46 -3.35
CA ALA A 135 -4.80 10.55 -2.40
C ALA A 135 -4.15 10.05 -1.11
N VAL A 136 -4.68 8.97 -0.51
CA VAL A 136 -4.11 8.35 0.70
C VAL A 136 -2.72 7.82 0.42
N GLY A 137 -2.51 7.18 -0.74
CA GLY A 137 -1.20 6.69 -1.18
C GLY A 137 -0.16 7.80 -1.29
N ALA A 138 -0.52 8.95 -1.90
CA ALA A 138 0.36 10.09 -2.04
C ALA A 138 0.72 10.74 -0.69
N ILE A 139 -0.25 10.88 0.21
CA ILE A 139 -0.04 11.38 1.58
C ILE A 139 0.87 10.41 2.35
N THR A 140 0.61 9.11 2.24
CA THR A 140 1.41 8.06 2.89
C THR A 140 2.84 8.09 2.38
N PHE A 141 3.05 8.17 1.08
CA PHE A 141 4.38 8.27 0.48
C PHE A 141 5.13 9.48 1.01
N SER A 142 4.59 10.68 0.83
CA SER A 142 5.27 11.93 1.21
C SER A 142 5.50 12.04 2.71
N GLY A 143 4.52 11.69 3.53
CA GLY A 143 4.64 11.72 4.99
C GLY A 143 5.67 10.72 5.52
N SER A 144 5.72 9.51 4.94
CA SER A 144 6.67 8.48 5.35
C SER A 144 8.10 8.78 4.90
N VAL A 145 8.30 9.43 3.75
CA VAL A 145 9.62 9.95 3.34
C VAL A 145 10.12 10.97 4.35
N ILE A 146 9.27 11.92 4.78
CA ILE A 146 9.65 12.92 5.79
C ILE A 146 9.95 12.24 7.13
N ALA A 147 9.15 11.27 7.55
CA ALA A 147 9.39 10.50 8.76
C ALA A 147 10.73 9.76 8.70
N PHE A 148 11.02 9.09 7.59
CA PHE A 148 12.31 8.43 7.36
C PHE A 148 13.49 9.39 7.47
N LEU A 149 13.42 10.55 6.80
CA LEU A 149 14.48 11.55 6.85
C LEU A 149 14.72 12.15 8.24
N LYS A 150 13.65 12.27 9.04
CA LYS A 150 13.75 12.70 10.44
C LYS A 150 14.38 11.63 11.33
N LEU A 151 13.99 10.38 11.16
CA LEU A 151 14.54 9.25 11.92
C LEU A 151 16.02 9.03 11.59
N GLN A 152 16.42 9.24 10.35
CA GLN A 152 17.82 9.20 9.90
C GLN A 152 18.65 10.39 10.39
N GLY A 153 18.05 11.40 11.04
CA GLY A 153 18.74 12.60 11.47
C GLY A 153 19.14 13.56 10.33
N ILE A 154 18.69 13.30 9.09
CA ILE A 154 18.93 14.20 7.94
C ILE A 154 18.08 15.46 8.08
N MET A 155 16.87 15.33 8.60
CA MET A 155 15.98 16.43 8.94
C MET A 155 15.83 16.56 10.46
N SER A 156 15.60 17.80 10.92
CA SER A 156 15.29 18.05 12.33
C SER A 156 14.07 17.25 12.78
N GLY A 157 14.14 16.61 13.96
CA GLY A 157 13.03 15.89 14.57
C GLY A 157 11.85 16.78 14.99
N SER A 158 12.06 18.11 15.04
CA SER A 158 11.01 19.06 15.43
C SER A 158 9.84 19.06 14.43
N PRO A 159 8.60 19.38 14.89
CA PRO A 159 7.46 19.53 13.99
C PRO A 159 7.71 20.61 12.94
N ILE A 160 7.34 20.32 11.69
CA ILE A 160 7.37 21.31 10.61
C ILE A 160 6.10 22.15 10.73
N THR A 161 6.24 23.35 11.31
CA THR A 161 5.13 24.28 11.49
C THR A 161 5.44 25.60 10.81
N PHE A 162 4.45 26.18 10.12
CA PHE A 162 4.56 27.48 9.49
C PHE A 162 3.22 28.23 9.50
N LYS A 163 3.28 29.55 9.37
CA LYS A 163 2.07 30.37 9.29
C LYS A 163 1.28 30.02 8.04
N GLY A 164 -0.01 29.71 8.20
CA GLY A 164 -0.86 29.31 7.08
C GLY A 164 -0.95 27.79 6.83
N GLN A 165 -0.35 26.97 7.69
CA GLN A 165 -0.39 25.50 7.59
C GLN A 165 -1.83 24.96 7.56
N HIS A 166 -2.72 25.45 8.44
CA HIS A 166 -4.10 24.96 8.51
C HIS A 166 -4.92 25.32 7.26
N PRO A 167 -4.94 26.58 6.78
CA PRO A 167 -5.60 26.91 5.52
C PRO A 167 -5.01 26.16 4.32
N LEU A 168 -3.70 25.93 4.27
CA LEU A 168 -3.09 25.14 3.20
C LEU A 168 -3.58 23.69 3.22
N ASN A 169 -3.60 23.05 4.37
CA ASN A 169 -4.11 21.68 4.51
C ASN A 169 -5.60 21.58 4.14
N ALA A 170 -6.40 22.58 4.55
CA ALA A 170 -7.80 22.64 4.16
C ALA A 170 -7.98 22.80 2.63
N LEU A 171 -7.17 23.65 2.01
CA LEU A 171 -7.17 23.85 0.56
C LEU A 171 -6.79 22.57 -0.20
N ILE A 172 -5.78 21.83 0.28
CA ILE A 172 -5.39 20.52 -0.31
C ILE A 172 -6.55 19.53 -0.20
N LEU A 173 -7.17 19.43 0.97
CA LEU A 173 -8.32 18.53 1.17
C LEU A 173 -9.48 18.89 0.24
N ILE A 174 -9.85 20.17 0.16
CA ILE A 174 -10.90 20.67 -0.73
C ILE A 174 -10.54 20.36 -2.19
N SER A 175 -9.30 20.55 -2.59
CA SER A 175 -8.83 20.23 -3.95
C SER A 175 -8.99 18.76 -4.27
N ILE A 176 -8.64 17.86 -3.34
CA ILE A 176 -8.83 16.42 -3.52
C ILE A 176 -10.32 16.09 -3.73
N VAL A 177 -11.20 16.65 -2.92
CA VAL A 177 -12.65 16.43 -3.04
C VAL A 177 -13.17 16.94 -4.38
N ILE A 178 -12.79 18.15 -4.80
CA ILE A 178 -13.20 18.74 -6.08
C ILE A 178 -12.70 17.89 -7.25
N LEU A 179 -11.43 17.46 -7.23
CA LEU A 179 -10.85 16.64 -8.30
C LEU A 179 -11.52 15.26 -8.36
N THR A 180 -11.84 14.67 -7.22
CA THR A 180 -12.58 13.40 -7.16
C THR A 180 -13.98 13.56 -7.78
N PHE A 181 -14.68 14.64 -7.41
CA PHE A 181 -16.00 14.93 -7.96
C PHE A 181 -15.93 15.19 -9.48
N TYR A 182 -14.94 15.96 -9.93
CA TYR A 182 -14.70 16.21 -11.35
C TYR A 182 -14.43 14.91 -12.13
N LEU A 183 -13.61 14.02 -11.55
CA LEU A 183 -13.35 12.70 -12.13
C LEU A 183 -14.64 11.89 -12.28
N CYS A 184 -15.50 11.88 -11.27
CA CYS A 184 -16.76 11.14 -11.29
C CYS A 184 -17.80 11.70 -12.28
N LEU A 185 -17.69 12.97 -12.66
CA LEU A 185 -18.61 13.60 -13.63
C LEU A 185 -18.18 13.39 -15.10
N ASN A 186 -16.89 13.12 -15.33
CA ASN A 186 -16.31 13.06 -16.69
C ASN A 186 -15.93 11.64 -17.14
N GLN A 187 -16.39 10.61 -16.40
CA GLN A 187 -16.12 9.20 -16.72
C GLN A 187 -17.42 8.42 -16.96
#